data_7274808386c07ee759707868ecedfd55
#
_entry.id   7274808386c07ee759707868ecedfd55
#
_cell.length_a   1.000
_cell.length_b   1.000
_cell.length_c   1.000
_cell.angle_alpha   90.00
_cell.angle_beta   90.00
_cell.angle_gamma   90.00
#
_symmetry.space_group_name_H-M   'P 1'
#
loop_
_entity.id
_entity.type
_entity.pdbx_description
1 polymer ?
#
loop_
_entity_poly.entity_id
_entity_poly.type
_entity_poly.pdbx_seq_one_letter_code
_entity_poly.pdbx_strand_id
1 'polypeptide(L)'
;MKKKFFLSALLISLFGLAAAKPVQADTSVADIQKRGEIVVGVKQDVPNFGYKDPKTGTYSGIETDLAKMIADELKVKIRYVPVTAQTRGPLLDNEQVDMDIATFTITDERKK
;
A
#
# COMPACT_ATOMS: atom_id res chain seq x y z
N MET A 1 -34.85 -55.88 -21.63
CA MET A 1 -34.23 -54.57 -21.94
C MET A 1 -33.77 -53.93 -20.66
N LYS A 2 -32.50 -53.81 -20.46
CA LYS A 2 -31.98 -53.20 -19.25
C LYS A 2 -31.89 -51.72 -19.46
N LYS A 3 -32.75 -50.97 -18.84
CA LYS A 3 -32.61 -49.51 -18.76
C LYS A 3 -31.47 -49.21 -17.82
N LYS A 4 -30.39 -48.76 -18.37
CA LYS A 4 -29.34 -48.22 -17.55
C LYS A 4 -29.78 -46.84 -17.04
N PHE A 5 -30.11 -46.78 -15.79
CA PHE A 5 -30.23 -45.53 -15.12
C PHE A 5 -28.82 -44.98 -14.94
N PHE A 6 -28.50 -44.03 -15.75
CA PHE A 6 -27.39 -43.14 -15.42
C PHE A 6 -27.81 -42.29 -14.26
N LEU A 7 -27.38 -42.69 -13.10
CA LEU A 7 -27.41 -41.77 -11.97
C LEU A 7 -26.32 -40.76 -12.29
N SER A 8 -26.72 -39.68 -12.91
CA SER A 8 -25.90 -38.47 -12.93
C SER A 8 -25.77 -38.06 -11.49
N ALA A 9 -24.71 -38.49 -10.88
CA ALA A 9 -24.24 -37.87 -9.67
C ALA A 9 -23.97 -36.40 -10.03
N LEU A 10 -24.92 -35.59 -9.75
CA LEU A 10 -24.74 -34.16 -9.75
C LEU A 10 -23.73 -33.88 -8.65
N LEU A 11 -22.48 -33.91 -9.03
CA LEU A 11 -21.42 -33.30 -8.23
C LEU A 11 -21.76 -31.82 -8.17
N ILE A 12 -22.57 -31.47 -7.20
CA ILE A 12 -22.62 -30.10 -6.71
C ILE A 12 -21.25 -29.92 -6.09
N SER A 13 -20.33 -29.50 -6.91
CA SER A 13 -19.12 -28.87 -6.39
C SER A 13 -19.63 -27.66 -5.64
N LEU A 14 -19.74 -27.84 -4.35
CA LEU A 14 -19.87 -26.75 -3.42
C LEU A 14 -18.58 -25.96 -3.57
N PHE A 15 -18.55 -25.05 -4.53
CA PHE A 15 -17.62 -23.95 -4.48
C PHE A 15 -17.97 -23.23 -3.19
N GLY A 16 -17.30 -23.61 -2.12
CA GLY A 16 -17.30 -22.80 -0.94
C GLY A 16 -16.88 -21.42 -1.42
N LEU A 17 -17.83 -20.49 -1.44
CA LEU A 17 -17.50 -19.10 -1.41
C LEU A 17 -16.64 -18.96 -0.16
N ALA A 18 -15.33 -19.05 -0.33
CA ALA A 18 -14.44 -18.50 0.65
C ALA A 18 -14.83 -17.03 0.72
N ALA A 19 -15.58 -16.68 1.74
CA ALA A 19 -15.85 -15.30 2.05
C ALA A 19 -14.46 -14.65 2.10
N ALA A 20 -14.15 -13.85 1.08
CA ALA A 20 -12.97 -13.04 1.10
C ALA A 20 -13.11 -12.22 2.38
N LYS A 21 -12.34 -12.57 3.39
CA LYS A 21 -12.23 -11.72 4.56
C LYS A 21 -11.84 -10.37 4.02
N PRO A 22 -12.54 -9.27 4.37
CA PRO A 22 -12.07 -7.96 4.01
C PRO A 22 -10.63 -7.94 4.46
N VAL A 23 -9.71 -7.71 3.52
CA VAL A 23 -8.31 -7.50 3.82
C VAL A 23 -8.31 -6.22 4.65
N GLN A 24 -8.36 -6.38 5.96
CA GLN A 24 -7.89 -5.34 6.84
C GLN A 24 -6.38 -5.33 6.61
N ALA A 25 -5.98 -4.42 5.78
CA ALA A 25 -4.59 -4.15 5.61
C ALA A 25 -4.13 -3.36 6.83
N ASP A 26 -3.94 -4.06 7.93
CA ASP A 26 -2.82 -3.72 8.77
C ASP A 26 -1.61 -3.98 7.90
N THR A 27 -1.12 -2.93 7.24
CA THR A 27 0.07 -3.04 6.40
C THR A 27 1.23 -3.31 7.33
N SER A 28 1.42 -4.59 7.64
CA SER A 28 2.54 -5.02 8.47
C SER A 28 3.83 -4.98 7.65
N VAL A 29 4.95 -4.88 8.33
CA VAL A 29 6.27 -5.00 7.69
C VAL A 29 6.36 -6.30 6.90
N ALA A 30 5.82 -7.40 7.43
CA ALA A 30 5.80 -8.68 6.73
C ALA A 30 5.03 -8.63 5.41
N ASP A 31 3.91 -7.92 5.36
CA ASP A 31 3.13 -7.76 4.13
C ASP A 31 3.86 -6.91 3.09
N ILE A 32 4.52 -5.85 3.52
CA ILE A 32 5.37 -5.02 2.67
C ILE A 32 6.51 -5.85 2.07
N GLN A 33 7.19 -6.63 2.89
CA GLN A 33 8.28 -7.50 2.45
C GLN A 33 7.80 -8.59 1.49
N LYS A 34 6.66 -9.19 1.76
CA LYS A 34 6.04 -10.19 0.89
C LYS A 34 5.65 -9.60 -0.47
N ARG A 35 5.15 -8.37 -0.49
CA ARG A 35 4.83 -7.63 -1.71
C ARG A 35 6.09 -7.17 -2.46
N GLY A 36 7.19 -6.98 -1.75
CA GLY A 36 8.47 -6.53 -2.31
C GLY A 36 8.53 -5.04 -2.64
N GLU A 37 7.59 -4.26 -2.18
CA GLU A 37 7.49 -2.83 -2.43
C GLU A 37 6.87 -2.10 -1.23
N ILE A 38 7.44 -0.95 -0.87
CA ILE A 38 6.81 -0.01 0.05
C ILE A 38 6.34 1.23 -0.71
N VAL A 39 5.12 1.66 -0.42
CA VAL A 39 4.49 2.84 -1.02
C VAL A 39 4.52 3.97 0.00
N VAL A 40 5.21 5.03 -0.32
CA VAL A 40 5.44 6.15 0.61
C VAL A 40 4.84 7.44 0.06
N GLY A 41 3.95 8.05 0.83
CA GLY A 41 3.44 9.39 0.57
C GLY A 41 4.51 10.44 0.90
N VAL A 42 4.83 11.26 -0.07
CA VAL A 42 5.86 12.31 0.05
C VAL A 42 5.37 13.61 -0.55
N LYS A 43 5.89 14.71 -0.07
CA LYS A 43 5.69 16.00 -0.72
C LYS A 43 6.47 16.03 -2.04
N GLN A 44 5.99 16.80 -2.99
CA GLN A 44 6.69 17.01 -4.27
C GLN A 44 7.05 18.46 -4.54
N ASP A 45 6.61 19.36 -3.68
CA ASP A 45 6.66 20.81 -3.85
C ASP A 45 7.42 21.53 -2.73
N VAL A 46 8.11 20.78 -1.87
CA VAL A 46 8.88 21.34 -0.74
C VAL A 46 10.38 21.07 -0.94
N PRO A 47 11.12 22.03 -1.51
CA PRO A 47 12.57 21.87 -1.71
C PRO A 47 13.29 21.48 -0.42
N ASN A 48 14.28 20.61 -0.53
CA ASN A 48 15.09 20.02 0.55
C ASN A 48 14.34 19.02 1.47
N PHE A 49 13.02 18.95 1.43
CA PHE A 49 12.22 17.98 2.17
C PHE A 49 11.68 16.88 1.26
N GLY A 50 10.70 17.19 0.46
CA GLY A 50 10.16 16.32 -0.57
C GLY A 50 9.89 17.14 -1.82
N TYR A 51 10.71 16.95 -2.81
CA TYR A 51 10.67 17.71 -4.06
C TYR A 51 10.79 16.78 -5.25
N LYS A 52 9.94 16.99 -6.24
CA LYS A 52 10.02 16.30 -7.52
C LYS A 52 10.51 17.26 -8.58
N ASP A 53 11.64 16.96 -9.18
CA ASP A 53 12.17 17.74 -10.30
C ASP A 53 11.22 17.63 -11.50
N PRO A 54 10.64 18.74 -11.99
CA PRO A 54 9.70 18.70 -13.08
C PRO A 54 10.33 18.30 -14.42
N LYS A 55 11.65 18.39 -14.55
CA LYS A 55 12.36 18.02 -15.78
C LYS A 55 12.72 16.54 -15.83
N THR A 56 13.17 15.99 -14.70
CA THR A 56 13.67 14.62 -14.61
C THR A 56 12.68 13.66 -13.97
N GLY A 57 11.68 14.17 -13.23
CA GLY A 57 10.78 13.37 -12.42
C GLY A 57 11.42 12.75 -11.17
N THR A 58 12.68 13.08 -10.88
CA THR A 58 13.42 12.54 -9.74
C THR A 58 12.96 13.20 -8.44
N TYR A 59 12.72 12.39 -7.44
CA TYR A 59 12.45 12.86 -6.08
C TYR A 59 13.74 13.11 -5.33
N SER A 60 13.78 14.15 -4.53
CA SER A 60 14.91 14.51 -3.69
C SER A 60 14.46 15.18 -2.40
N GLY A 61 15.32 15.16 -1.40
CA GLY A 61 15.13 15.79 -0.12
C GLY A 61 15.24 14.82 1.04
N ILE A 62 15.24 15.36 2.25
CA ILE A 62 15.47 14.60 3.48
C ILE A 62 14.39 13.53 3.72
N GLU A 63 13.14 13.85 3.36
CA GLU A 63 12.00 12.95 3.53
C GLU A 63 12.07 11.78 2.56
N THR A 64 12.39 12.03 1.30
CA THR A 64 12.55 10.99 0.29
C THR A 64 13.79 10.13 0.52
N ASP A 65 14.86 10.72 1.03
CA ASP A 65 16.08 9.99 1.41
C ASP A 65 15.79 9.07 2.60
N LEU A 66 15.06 9.54 3.61
CA LEU A 66 14.64 8.72 4.74
C LEU A 66 13.74 7.56 4.29
N ALA A 67 12.80 7.83 3.40
CA ALA A 67 11.95 6.79 2.83
C ALA A 67 12.76 5.71 2.12
N LYS A 68 13.77 6.12 1.36
CA LYS A 68 14.67 5.19 0.68
C LYS A 68 15.49 4.36 1.66
N MET A 69 15.99 4.96 2.72
CA MET A 69 16.70 4.23 3.78
C MET A 69 15.82 3.15 4.40
N ILE A 70 14.56 3.45 4.65
CA ILE A 70 13.59 2.49 5.19
C ILE A 70 13.37 1.34 4.19
N ALA A 71 13.17 1.66 2.92
CA ALA A 71 12.99 0.65 1.88
C ALA A 71 14.22 -0.27 1.76
N ASP A 72 15.40 0.30 1.80
CA ASP A 72 16.67 -0.45 1.74
C ASP A 72 16.82 -1.37 2.97
N GLU A 73 16.47 -0.91 4.17
CA GLU A 73 16.50 -1.71 5.40
C GLU A 73 15.51 -2.87 5.35
N LEU A 74 14.32 -2.64 4.78
CA LEU A 74 13.31 -3.67 4.58
C LEU A 74 13.62 -4.58 3.37
N LYS A 75 14.62 -4.25 2.56
CA LYS A 75 14.99 -4.96 1.33
C LYS A 75 13.86 -5.03 0.31
N VAL A 76 13.16 -3.93 0.15
CA VAL A 76 12.05 -3.77 -0.80
C VAL A 76 12.31 -2.60 -1.73
N LYS A 77 11.58 -2.58 -2.85
CA LYS A 77 11.55 -1.42 -3.74
C LYS A 77 10.73 -0.30 -3.11
N ILE A 78 10.98 0.93 -3.53
CA ILE A 78 10.21 2.09 -3.10
C ILE A 78 9.38 2.64 -4.25
N ARG A 79 8.14 3.02 -3.93
CA ARG A 79 7.29 3.80 -4.81
C ARG A 79 6.81 5.04 -4.08
N TYR A 80 7.12 6.20 -4.62
CA TYR A 80 6.67 7.47 -4.08
C TYR A 80 5.28 7.82 -4.62
N VAL A 81 4.42 8.29 -3.74
CA VAL A 81 3.11 8.85 -4.11
C VAL A 81 3.08 10.31 -3.64
N PRO A 82 2.90 11.27 -4.56
CA PRO A 82 2.83 12.66 -4.16
C PRO A 82 1.57 12.92 -3.34
N VAL A 83 1.75 13.60 -2.22
CA VAL A 83 0.66 13.96 -1.32
C VAL A 83 0.65 15.45 -1.03
N THR A 84 -0.51 15.94 -0.66
CA THR A 84 -0.73 17.31 -0.14
C THR A 84 -1.06 17.26 1.35
N ALA A 85 -1.14 18.40 1.99
CA ALA A 85 -1.61 18.49 3.38
C ALA A 85 -3.02 17.93 3.56
N GLN A 86 -3.85 18.01 2.52
CA GLN A 86 -5.23 17.51 2.53
C GLN A 86 -5.34 16.02 2.19
N THR A 87 -4.46 15.50 1.35
CA THR A 87 -4.59 14.11 0.84
C THR A 87 -3.79 13.09 1.63
N ARG A 88 -2.72 13.48 2.33
CA ARG A 88 -1.84 12.54 3.04
C ARG A 88 -2.56 11.67 4.06
N GLY A 89 -3.44 12.24 4.88
CA GLY A 89 -4.24 11.48 5.85
C GLY A 89 -5.19 10.48 5.17
N PRO A 90 -6.09 10.95 4.30
CA PRO A 90 -7.00 10.05 3.56
C PRO A 90 -6.31 8.96 2.76
N LEU A 91 -5.17 9.21 2.14
CA LEU A 91 -4.42 8.19 1.41
C LEU A 91 -3.86 7.10 2.33
N LEU A 92 -3.45 7.49 3.54
CA LEU A 92 -3.01 6.55 4.56
C LEU A 92 -4.19 5.72 5.09
N ASP A 93 -5.29 6.36 5.44
CA ASP A 93 -6.50 5.72 5.96
C ASP A 93 -7.11 4.72 4.95
N ASN A 94 -7.04 5.05 3.66
CA ASN A 94 -7.52 4.20 2.57
C ASN A 94 -6.44 3.22 2.06
N GLU A 95 -5.31 3.13 2.74
CA GLU A 95 -4.23 2.17 2.43
C GLU A 95 -3.65 2.30 1.01
N GLN A 96 -3.76 3.48 0.44
CA GLN A 96 -3.15 3.79 -0.86
C GLN A 96 -1.65 4.10 -0.72
N VAL A 97 -1.21 4.40 0.50
CA VAL A 97 0.19 4.46 0.89
C VAL A 97 0.38 3.63 2.16
N ASP A 98 1.57 3.07 2.32
CA ASP A 98 1.95 2.30 3.51
C ASP A 98 2.40 3.21 4.65
N MET A 99 2.97 4.35 4.30
CA MET A 99 3.39 5.37 5.25
C MET A 99 3.46 6.74 4.57
N ASP A 100 3.39 7.78 5.38
CA ASP A 100 3.61 9.15 4.95
C ASP A 100 4.87 9.73 5.62
N ILE A 101 5.76 10.28 4.81
CA ILE A 101 6.87 11.13 5.26
C ILE A 101 6.74 12.44 4.49
N ALA A 102 5.90 13.33 4.97
CA ALA A 102 5.39 14.42 4.15
C ALA A 102 5.13 15.69 4.97
N THR A 103 6.14 16.18 5.69
CA THR A 103 6.03 17.34 6.57
C THR A 103 4.84 17.26 7.53
N PHE A 104 4.62 16.06 8.08
CA PHE A 104 3.42 15.72 8.83
C PHE A 104 3.60 15.98 10.32
N THR A 105 3.13 17.12 10.80
CA THR A 105 3.23 17.49 12.20
C THR A 105 2.43 16.56 13.11
N ILE A 106 3.02 16.16 14.22
CA ILE A 106 2.35 15.39 15.27
C ILE A 106 1.43 16.33 16.04
N THR A 107 0.14 16.05 16.02
CA THR A 107 -0.87 16.76 16.82
C THR A 107 -1.66 15.75 17.65
N ASP A 108 -2.30 16.20 18.72
CA ASP A 108 -3.11 15.31 19.57
C ASP A 108 -4.29 14.70 18.80
N GLU A 109 -4.84 15.42 17.84
CA GLU A 109 -5.88 14.93 16.95
C GLU A 109 -5.39 13.78 16.06
N ARG A 110 -4.16 13.86 15.57
CA ARG A 110 -3.55 12.86 14.66
C ARG A 110 -2.96 11.64 15.36
N LYS A 111 -2.90 11.66 16.70
CA LYS A 111 -2.44 10.51 17.49
C LYS A 111 -3.52 9.47 17.76
N LYS A 112 -4.74 9.72 17.34
CA LYS A 112 -5.90 8.85 17.61
C LYS A 112 -5.93 7.64 16.67
#